data_31e015f4d2c0320969dd5c0bc8b2a44b
#
_entry.id   31e015f4d2c0320969dd5c0bc8b2a44b
#
_cell.length_a   1.000
_cell.length_b   1.000
_cell.length_c   1.000
_cell.angle_alpha   90.00
_cell.angle_beta   90.00
_cell.angle_gamma   90.00
#
_symmetry.space_group_name_H-M   'P 1'
#
loop_
_entity.id
_entity.type
_entity.pdbx_description
1 polymer ?
#
loop_
_entity_poly.entity_id
_entity_poly.type
_entity_poly.pdbx_seq_one_letter_code
_entity_poly.pdbx_strand_id
1 'polypeptide(L)'
;MAFGPLVTHRRRTEALDVAREYLRLVGLESFADAYPDTLSGGMKQRVGIARALANQPSTLLMDEPFGALDALTRDSMRIELLRIWLQLQPTVVFVTHSIPEAVYLADQVAVMKLGEGSISQLITIDLPRPRDTRAQAFLDYVDTIETCLSADREAAVTRE
;
A
#
# COMPACT_ATOMS: atom_id res chain seq x y z
N MET A 1 10.63 2.75 -15.45
CA MET A 1 11.32 2.18 -14.27
C MET A 1 12.68 2.81 -14.02
N ALA A 2 13.63 2.74 -14.97
CA ALA A 2 15.01 3.21 -14.76
C ALA A 2 15.19 4.73 -14.58
N PHE A 3 14.18 5.56 -14.85
CA PHE A 3 14.29 7.02 -14.79
C PHE A 3 14.71 7.54 -13.40
N GLY A 4 14.08 7.06 -12.33
CA GLY A 4 14.45 7.45 -10.97
C GLY A 4 15.90 7.14 -10.64
N PRO A 5 16.40 5.90 -10.78
CA PRO A 5 17.80 5.54 -10.62
C PRO A 5 18.75 6.34 -11.51
N LEU A 6 18.36 6.72 -12.74
CA LEU A 6 19.17 7.56 -13.61
C LEU A 6 19.35 8.98 -13.07
N VAL A 7 18.28 9.57 -12.52
CA VAL A 7 18.32 10.94 -11.93
C VAL A 7 19.17 10.98 -10.66
N THR A 8 19.28 9.85 -9.93
CA THR A 8 20.13 9.74 -8.73
C THR A 8 21.61 9.43 -9.04
N HIS A 9 22.11 9.83 -10.22
CA HIS A 9 23.51 9.71 -10.66
C HIS A 9 24.05 8.28 -10.85
N ARG A 10 23.19 7.27 -11.01
CA ARG A 10 23.63 5.92 -11.41
C ARG A 10 23.95 5.85 -12.90
N ARG A 11 24.92 5.04 -13.28
CA ARG A 11 25.20 4.76 -14.70
C ARG A 11 23.99 4.09 -15.34
N ARG A 12 23.79 4.29 -16.64
CA ARG A 12 22.61 3.75 -17.37
C ARG A 12 22.48 2.24 -17.23
N THR A 13 23.59 1.51 -17.28
CA THR A 13 23.61 0.05 -17.09
C THR A 13 23.12 -0.34 -15.70
N GLU A 14 23.66 0.28 -14.65
CA GLU A 14 23.28 0.06 -13.26
C GLU A 14 21.80 0.40 -13.01
N ALA A 15 21.31 1.49 -13.60
CA ALA A 15 19.90 1.86 -13.48
C ALA A 15 18.95 0.85 -14.16
N LEU A 16 19.37 0.25 -15.28
CA LEU A 16 18.62 -0.80 -15.94
C LEU A 16 18.63 -2.12 -15.15
N ASP A 17 19.76 -2.47 -14.54
CA ASP A 17 19.88 -3.67 -13.70
C ASP A 17 18.99 -3.54 -12.45
N VAL A 18 19.00 -2.39 -11.79
CA VAL A 18 18.08 -2.08 -10.68
C VAL A 18 16.63 -2.17 -11.14
N ALA A 19 16.29 -1.59 -12.28
CA ALA A 19 14.93 -1.66 -12.80
C ALA A 19 14.46 -3.09 -13.05
N ARG A 20 15.32 -3.96 -13.59
CA ARG A 20 15.03 -5.39 -13.79
C ARG A 20 14.87 -6.15 -12.48
N GLU A 21 15.73 -5.88 -11.49
CA GLU A 21 15.64 -6.46 -10.15
C GLU A 21 14.26 -6.20 -9.53
N TYR A 22 13.80 -4.94 -9.55
CA TYR A 22 12.48 -4.59 -9.00
C TYR A 22 11.31 -5.07 -9.85
N LEU A 23 11.48 -5.22 -11.17
CA LEU A 23 10.48 -5.92 -12.00
C LEU A 23 10.38 -7.40 -11.66
N ARG A 24 11.51 -8.06 -11.37
CA ARG A 24 11.52 -9.45 -10.90
C ARG A 24 10.84 -9.57 -9.55
N LEU A 25 11.10 -8.65 -8.63
CA LEU A 25 10.49 -8.62 -7.30
C LEU A 25 8.95 -8.60 -7.36
N VAL A 26 8.38 -7.87 -8.34
CA VAL A 26 6.91 -7.80 -8.56
C VAL A 26 6.38 -8.81 -9.59
N GLY A 27 7.20 -9.77 -10.01
CA GLY A 27 6.80 -10.83 -10.95
C GLY A 27 6.55 -10.36 -12.38
N LEU A 28 7.19 -9.26 -12.81
CA LEU A 28 7.00 -8.66 -14.13
C LEU A 28 8.30 -8.57 -14.96
N GLU A 29 9.30 -9.41 -14.68
CA GLU A 29 10.57 -9.40 -15.42
C GLU A 29 10.38 -9.66 -16.92
N SER A 30 9.48 -10.59 -17.29
CA SER A 30 9.16 -10.90 -18.70
C SER A 30 8.48 -9.76 -19.46
N PHE A 31 8.01 -8.74 -18.75
CA PHE A 31 7.39 -7.54 -19.31
C PHE A 31 8.31 -6.32 -19.30
N ALA A 32 9.63 -6.50 -19.09
CA ALA A 32 10.59 -5.41 -18.97
C ALA A 32 10.62 -4.47 -20.20
N ASP A 33 10.40 -5.03 -21.38
CA ASP A 33 10.40 -4.31 -22.65
C ASP A 33 8.98 -4.00 -23.18
N ALA A 34 7.94 -4.33 -22.39
CA ALA A 34 6.56 -4.06 -22.77
C ALA A 34 6.19 -2.57 -22.58
N TYR A 35 5.34 -2.07 -23.48
CA TYR A 35 4.79 -0.72 -23.35
C TYR A 35 3.73 -0.67 -22.25
N PRO A 36 3.62 0.46 -21.50
CA PRO A 36 2.64 0.60 -20.42
C PRO A 36 1.20 0.31 -20.81
N ASP A 37 0.82 0.64 -22.06
CA ASP A 37 -0.56 0.47 -22.55
C ASP A 37 -0.94 -1.01 -22.75
N THR A 38 0.03 -1.90 -22.88
CA THR A 38 -0.20 -3.34 -23.03
C THR A 38 -0.36 -4.06 -21.68
N LEU A 39 -0.14 -3.36 -20.56
CA LEU A 39 -0.21 -3.93 -19.22
C LEU A 39 -1.64 -3.85 -18.67
N SER A 40 -2.07 -4.89 -17.94
CA SER A 40 -3.31 -4.85 -17.17
C SER A 40 -3.25 -3.83 -16.02
N GLY A 41 -4.40 -3.47 -15.42
CA GLY A 41 -4.46 -2.55 -14.28
C GLY A 41 -3.58 -2.99 -13.10
N GLY A 42 -3.67 -4.27 -12.72
CA GLY A 42 -2.84 -4.83 -11.65
C GLY A 42 -1.34 -4.87 -12.00
N MET A 43 -0.98 -5.10 -13.27
CA MET A 43 0.41 -5.02 -13.74
C MET A 43 0.92 -3.58 -13.67
N LYS A 44 0.13 -2.60 -14.10
CA LYS A 44 0.47 -1.17 -13.99
C LYS A 44 0.70 -0.77 -12.53
N GLN A 45 -0.14 -1.25 -11.62
CA GLN A 45 0.01 -1.00 -10.19
C GLN A 45 1.32 -1.59 -9.64
N ARG A 46 1.62 -2.86 -9.96
CA ARG A 46 2.89 -3.49 -9.56
C ARG A 46 4.11 -2.75 -10.12
N VAL A 47 4.05 -2.28 -11.36
CA VAL A 47 5.10 -1.43 -11.95
C VAL A 47 5.24 -0.11 -11.18
N GLY A 48 4.12 0.49 -10.75
CA GLY A 48 4.12 1.70 -9.90
C GLY A 48 4.87 1.50 -8.58
N ILE A 49 4.55 0.42 -7.88
CA ILE A 49 5.22 0.03 -6.62
C ILE A 49 6.71 -0.23 -6.87
N ALA A 50 7.06 -1.04 -7.87
CA ALA A 50 8.44 -1.34 -8.23
C ALA A 50 9.24 -0.08 -8.61
N ARG A 51 8.61 0.87 -9.31
CA ARG A 51 9.22 2.17 -9.66
C ARG A 51 9.55 3.00 -8.42
N ALA A 52 8.66 3.04 -7.44
CA ALA A 52 8.90 3.76 -6.20
C ALA A 52 10.04 3.11 -5.40
N LEU A 53 10.02 1.79 -5.27
CA LEU A 53 11.03 1.00 -4.55
C LEU A 53 12.41 1.02 -5.21
N ALA A 54 12.50 1.15 -6.55
CA ALA A 54 13.77 1.20 -7.28
C ALA A 54 14.68 2.37 -6.87
N ASN A 55 14.12 3.39 -6.22
CA ASN A 55 14.89 4.50 -5.63
C ASN A 55 15.40 4.18 -4.22
N GLN A 56 15.11 3.00 -3.68
CA GLN A 56 15.48 2.57 -2.33
C GLN A 56 15.11 3.60 -1.25
N PRO A 57 13.85 4.04 -1.20
CA PRO A 57 13.42 5.05 -0.24
C PRO A 57 13.43 4.47 1.18
N SER A 58 13.77 5.30 2.17
CA SER A 58 13.57 4.94 3.60
C SER A 58 12.10 4.93 3.99
N THR A 59 11.28 5.76 3.31
CA THR A 59 9.85 5.89 3.54
C THR A 59 9.11 5.87 2.20
N LEU A 60 8.10 5.02 2.10
CA LEU A 60 7.23 4.88 0.94
C LEU A 60 5.84 5.43 1.27
N LEU A 61 5.39 6.40 0.47
CA LEU A 61 4.04 6.97 0.59
C LEU A 61 3.15 6.34 -0.48
N MET A 62 2.02 5.80 -0.07
CA MET A 62 1.00 5.21 -0.94
C MET A 62 -0.34 5.85 -0.65
N ASP A 63 -0.94 6.47 -1.67
CA ASP A 63 -2.25 7.09 -1.58
C ASP A 63 -3.23 6.29 -2.44
N GLU A 64 -4.22 5.67 -1.79
CA GLU A 64 -5.25 4.83 -2.40
C GLU A 64 -4.71 3.83 -3.45
N PRO A 65 -3.64 3.06 -3.17
CA PRO A 65 -2.93 2.31 -4.21
C PRO A 65 -3.79 1.20 -4.83
N PHE A 66 -4.88 0.79 -4.21
CA PHE A 66 -5.76 -0.27 -4.72
C PHE A 66 -7.15 0.23 -5.13
N GLY A 67 -7.41 1.54 -5.05
CA GLY A 67 -8.74 2.11 -5.28
C GLY A 67 -9.33 1.83 -6.67
N ALA A 68 -8.49 1.78 -7.71
CA ALA A 68 -8.91 1.54 -9.10
C ALA A 68 -8.98 0.05 -9.49
N LEU A 69 -8.71 -0.90 -8.56
CA LEU A 69 -8.67 -2.32 -8.85
C LEU A 69 -10.01 -3.00 -8.52
N ASP A 70 -10.37 -4.02 -9.31
CA ASP A 70 -11.45 -4.94 -8.96
C ASP A 70 -11.10 -5.76 -7.69
N ALA A 71 -12.10 -6.37 -7.06
CA ALA A 71 -11.96 -7.03 -5.77
C ALA A 71 -10.90 -8.17 -5.78
N LEU A 72 -10.90 -9.02 -6.82
CA LEU A 72 -9.96 -10.15 -6.90
C LEU A 72 -8.51 -9.66 -7.10
N THR A 73 -8.34 -8.68 -7.99
CA THR A 73 -7.03 -8.07 -8.23
C THR A 73 -6.53 -7.34 -6.99
N ARG A 74 -7.41 -6.66 -6.27
CA ARG A 74 -7.10 -5.95 -5.01
C ARG A 74 -6.59 -6.92 -3.94
N ASP A 75 -7.26 -8.05 -3.73
CA ASP A 75 -6.84 -9.06 -2.75
C ASP A 75 -5.46 -9.64 -3.10
N SER A 76 -5.23 -9.97 -4.37
CA SER A 76 -3.93 -10.46 -4.82
C SER A 76 -2.82 -9.42 -4.66
N MET A 77 -3.12 -8.14 -4.91
CA MET A 77 -2.17 -7.04 -4.75
C MET A 77 -1.83 -6.75 -3.29
N ARG A 78 -2.80 -6.89 -2.38
CA ARG A 78 -2.59 -6.75 -0.94
C ARG A 78 -1.62 -7.81 -0.40
N ILE A 79 -1.80 -9.06 -0.82
CA ILE A 79 -0.90 -10.17 -0.49
C ILE A 79 0.50 -9.91 -1.06
N GLU A 80 0.59 -9.48 -2.31
CA GLU A 80 1.85 -9.20 -2.98
C GLU A 80 2.60 -8.04 -2.33
N LEU A 81 1.91 -6.96 -1.96
CA LEU A 81 2.51 -5.84 -1.24
C LEU A 81 3.09 -6.28 0.11
N LEU A 82 2.35 -7.11 0.85
CA LEU A 82 2.84 -7.68 2.12
C LEU A 82 4.09 -8.53 1.90
N ARG A 83 4.12 -9.36 0.85
CA ARG A 83 5.29 -10.19 0.49
C ARG A 83 6.53 -9.33 0.20
N ILE A 84 6.36 -8.26 -0.58
CA ILE A 84 7.43 -7.30 -0.90
C ILE A 84 7.90 -6.60 0.36
N TRP A 85 6.98 -6.16 1.20
CA TRP A 85 7.30 -5.48 2.46
C TRP A 85 8.09 -6.39 3.42
N LEU A 86 7.72 -7.67 3.56
CA LEU A 86 8.45 -8.64 4.39
C LEU A 86 9.90 -8.85 3.95
N GLN A 87 10.21 -8.64 2.66
CA GLN A 87 11.58 -8.76 2.13
C GLN A 87 12.41 -7.48 2.32
N LEU A 88 11.82 -6.31 2.17
CA LEU A 88 12.53 -5.03 2.10
C LEU A 88 12.39 -4.19 3.38
N GLN A 89 11.31 -4.37 4.12
CA GLN A 89 10.95 -3.68 5.38
C GLN A 89 11.13 -2.14 5.36
N PRO A 90 10.72 -1.42 4.31
CA PRO A 90 10.72 0.03 4.34
C PRO A 90 9.65 0.54 5.30
N THR A 91 9.80 1.75 5.80
CA THR A 91 8.67 2.45 6.43
C THR A 91 7.63 2.78 5.36
N VAL A 92 6.37 2.43 5.61
CA VAL A 92 5.26 2.71 4.67
C VAL A 92 4.20 3.56 5.35
N VAL A 93 3.83 4.66 4.71
CA VAL A 93 2.62 5.41 5.03
C VAL A 93 1.60 5.09 3.95
N PHE A 94 0.52 4.43 4.37
CA PHE A 94 -0.50 3.89 3.48
C PHE A 94 -1.84 4.59 3.74
N VAL A 95 -2.32 5.36 2.78
CA VAL A 95 -3.64 6.01 2.85
C VAL A 95 -4.66 5.15 2.13
N THR A 96 -5.76 4.82 2.80
CA THR A 96 -6.87 4.05 2.24
C THR A 96 -8.19 4.39 2.95
N HIS A 97 -9.30 4.24 2.23
CA HIS A 97 -10.64 4.25 2.81
C HIS A 97 -11.12 2.83 3.19
N SER A 98 -10.33 1.80 2.89
CA SER A 98 -10.66 0.41 3.19
C SER A 98 -10.11 -0.01 4.55
N ILE A 99 -10.98 -0.11 5.55
CA ILE A 99 -10.61 -0.56 6.90
C ILE A 99 -9.95 -1.95 6.88
N PRO A 100 -10.48 -2.95 6.13
CA PRO A 100 -9.81 -4.25 6.04
C PRO A 100 -8.39 -4.20 5.46
N GLU A 101 -8.10 -3.27 4.52
CA GLU A 101 -6.74 -3.07 4.01
C GLU A 101 -5.82 -2.52 5.10
N ALA A 102 -6.27 -1.49 5.82
CA ALA A 102 -5.52 -0.90 6.92
C ALA A 102 -5.21 -1.96 8.00
N VAL A 103 -6.22 -2.71 8.45
CA VAL A 103 -6.03 -3.79 9.44
C VAL A 103 -5.13 -4.90 8.90
N TYR A 104 -5.17 -5.22 7.61
CA TYR A 104 -4.35 -6.29 7.02
C TYR A 104 -2.86 -5.91 6.94
N LEU A 105 -2.55 -4.66 6.57
CA LEU A 105 -1.21 -4.24 6.21
C LEU A 105 -0.47 -3.50 7.34
N ALA A 106 -1.14 -2.65 8.10
CA ALA A 106 -0.47 -1.69 8.97
C ALA A 106 -0.06 -2.29 10.34
N ASP A 107 0.99 -1.74 10.95
CA ASP A 107 1.31 -1.94 12.37
C ASP A 107 0.48 -0.99 13.25
N GLN A 108 0.20 0.21 12.71
CA GLN A 108 -0.62 1.22 13.37
C GLN A 108 -1.59 1.83 12.36
N VAL A 109 -2.83 2.04 12.78
CA VAL A 109 -3.88 2.71 12.00
C VAL A 109 -4.20 4.05 12.65
N ALA A 110 -3.99 5.13 11.90
CA ALA A 110 -4.41 6.47 12.29
C ALA A 110 -5.79 6.76 11.69
N VAL A 111 -6.80 6.90 12.55
CA VAL A 111 -8.15 7.29 12.15
C VAL A 111 -8.20 8.81 12.05
N MET A 112 -8.57 9.33 10.87
CA MET A 112 -8.64 10.77 10.60
C MET A 112 -10.05 11.30 10.85
N LYS A 113 -10.15 12.44 11.53
CA LYS A 113 -11.44 13.14 11.73
C LYS A 113 -11.94 13.75 10.43
N LEU A 114 -13.25 13.65 10.21
CA LEU A 114 -13.90 14.27 9.08
C LEU A 114 -13.82 15.81 9.19
N GLY A 115 -13.33 16.48 8.14
CA GLY A 115 -13.30 17.94 8.03
C GLY A 115 -12.17 18.65 8.80
N GLU A 116 -11.62 18.09 9.86
CA GLU A 116 -10.60 18.76 10.69
C GLU A 116 -9.16 18.45 10.29
N GLY A 117 -8.91 17.37 9.49
CA GLY A 117 -7.58 16.92 9.12
C GLY A 117 -6.70 16.47 10.30
N SER A 118 -7.31 16.28 11.48
CA SER A 118 -6.64 15.81 12.68
C SER A 118 -6.81 14.29 12.89
N ILE A 119 -5.88 13.67 13.61
CA ILE A 119 -6.01 12.26 14.00
C ILE A 119 -6.99 12.17 15.17
N SER A 120 -8.03 11.35 14.99
CA SER A 120 -8.99 11.03 16.06
C SER A 120 -8.40 10.01 17.02
N GLN A 121 -7.85 8.95 16.48
CA GLN A 121 -7.31 7.83 17.26
C GLN A 121 -6.16 7.17 16.52
N LEU A 122 -5.19 6.67 17.29
CA LEU A 122 -4.09 5.82 16.80
C LEU A 122 -4.26 4.42 17.40
N ILE A 123 -4.46 3.42 16.55
CA ILE A 123 -4.75 2.04 16.93
C ILE A 123 -3.58 1.16 16.51
N THR A 124 -2.95 0.49 17.47
CA THR A 124 -1.91 -0.52 17.21
C THR A 124 -2.56 -1.86 16.87
N ILE A 125 -2.14 -2.49 15.79
CA ILE A 125 -2.64 -3.79 15.34
C ILE A 125 -1.67 -4.88 15.78
N ASP A 126 -1.94 -5.50 16.91
CA ASP A 126 -1.12 -6.57 17.48
C ASP A 126 -1.60 -7.96 16.98
N LEU A 127 -1.48 -8.16 15.66
CA LEU A 127 -1.79 -9.43 15.00
C LEU A 127 -0.59 -9.89 14.18
N PRO A 128 -0.18 -11.17 14.28
CA PRO A 128 0.92 -11.72 13.50
C PRO A 128 0.60 -11.70 11.99
N ARG A 129 1.63 -11.52 11.16
CA ARG A 129 1.51 -11.57 9.70
C ARG A 129 1.94 -12.94 9.15
N PRO A 130 1.28 -13.46 8.08
CA PRO A 130 0.12 -12.91 7.41
C PRO A 130 -1.15 -13.03 8.27
N ARG A 131 -1.99 -11.99 8.26
CA ARG A 131 -3.23 -11.92 9.04
C ARG A 131 -4.35 -12.68 8.36
N ASP A 132 -5.06 -13.53 9.13
CA ASP A 132 -6.27 -14.20 8.66
C ASP A 132 -7.47 -13.23 8.76
N THR A 133 -7.97 -12.81 7.62
CA THR A 133 -9.11 -11.87 7.52
C THR A 133 -10.43 -12.43 8.03
N ARG A 134 -10.51 -13.74 8.31
CA ARG A 134 -11.69 -14.42 8.85
C ARG A 134 -11.60 -14.67 10.35
N ALA A 135 -10.41 -14.46 10.93
CA ALA A 135 -10.22 -14.63 12.37
C ALA A 135 -11.01 -13.57 13.14
N GLN A 136 -11.64 -13.97 14.27
CA GLN A 136 -12.42 -13.05 15.10
C GLN A 136 -11.57 -11.83 15.53
N ALA A 137 -10.32 -12.03 15.94
CA ALA A 137 -9.43 -10.94 16.33
C ALA A 137 -9.20 -9.90 15.21
N PHE A 138 -9.21 -10.31 13.93
CA PHE A 138 -9.12 -9.39 12.81
C PHE A 138 -10.42 -8.57 12.67
N LEU A 139 -11.57 -9.25 12.77
CA LEU A 139 -12.89 -8.62 12.69
C LEU A 139 -13.11 -7.63 13.85
N ASP A 140 -12.64 -7.94 15.04
CA ASP A 140 -12.73 -7.05 16.21
C ASP A 140 -11.98 -5.72 15.98
N TYR A 141 -10.82 -5.75 15.29
CA TYR A 141 -10.11 -4.52 14.89
C TYR A 141 -10.88 -3.73 13.83
N VAL A 142 -11.49 -4.41 12.85
CA VAL A 142 -12.34 -3.77 11.83
C VAL A 142 -13.50 -3.05 12.51
N ASP A 143 -14.24 -3.73 13.37
CA ASP A 143 -15.38 -3.17 14.10
C ASP A 143 -14.98 -1.98 15.00
N THR A 144 -13.82 -2.09 15.65
CA THR A 144 -13.28 -0.99 16.47
C THR A 144 -13.05 0.27 15.64
N ILE A 145 -12.42 0.14 14.47
CA ILE A 145 -12.12 1.27 13.58
C ILE A 145 -13.42 1.84 12.98
N GLU A 146 -14.37 0.99 12.59
CA GLU A 146 -15.69 1.41 12.09
C GLU A 146 -16.45 2.22 13.13
N THR A 147 -16.41 1.78 14.39
CA THR A 147 -17.05 2.48 15.51
C THR A 147 -16.42 3.87 15.72
N CYS A 148 -15.09 3.98 15.68
CA CYS A 148 -14.40 5.28 15.78
C CYS A 148 -14.81 6.23 14.65
N LEU A 149 -14.87 5.75 13.40
CA LEU A 149 -15.29 6.56 12.25
C LEU A 149 -16.74 7.00 12.31
N SER A 150 -17.64 6.14 12.83
CA SER A 150 -19.05 6.46 12.99
C SER A 150 -19.27 7.54 14.06
N ALA A 151 -18.61 7.44 15.19
CA ALA A 151 -18.66 8.45 16.26
C ALA A 151 -18.15 9.83 15.78
N ASP A 152 -17.09 9.86 14.98
CA ASP A 152 -16.55 11.10 14.41
C ASP A 152 -17.53 11.73 13.40
N ARG A 153 -18.26 10.93 12.61
CA ARG A 153 -19.32 11.41 11.69
C ARG A 153 -20.50 12.03 12.44
N GLU A 154 -21.00 11.39 13.49
CA GLU A 154 -22.09 11.91 14.31
C GLU A 154 -21.71 13.22 14.99
N ALA A 155 -20.49 13.31 15.53
CA ALA A 155 -19.96 14.53 16.14
C ALA A 155 -19.82 15.69 15.13
N ALA A 156 -19.50 15.41 13.87
CA ALA A 156 -19.40 16.42 12.81
C ALA A 156 -20.78 16.97 12.42
N VAL A 157 -21.79 16.10 12.30
CA VAL A 157 -23.18 16.50 11.96
C VAL A 157 -23.83 17.34 13.06
N THR A 158 -23.47 17.14 14.32
CA THR A 158 -24.03 17.88 15.46
C THR A 158 -23.44 19.30 15.61
N ARG A 159 -22.38 19.63 14.89
CA ARG A 159 -21.69 20.95 14.93
C ARG A 159 -22.13 21.93 13.82
N GLU A 160 -22.94 21.47 12.85
CA GLU A 160 -23.59 22.30 11.82
C GLU A 160 -25.00 22.76 12.29
#